data_a018f8991b72f671e5cdc52f21e16053
#
_entry.id   a018f8991b72f671e5cdc52f21e16053
#
_cell.length_a   1.000
_cell.length_b   1.000
_cell.length_c   1.000
_cell.angle_alpha   90.00
_cell.angle_beta   90.00
_cell.angle_gamma   90.00
#
_symmetry.space_group_name_H-M   'P 1'
#
loop_
_entity.id
_entity.type
_entity.pdbx_description
1 polymer ?
#
loop_
_entity_poly.entity_id
_entity_poly.type
_entity_poly.pdbx_seq_one_letter_code
_entity_poly.pdbx_strand_id
1 'polypeptide(L)'
;EFTGKCSCGRDHQLVVDDVILEEGALKKLPDILSREPYNKYKHLVMVCDDNTYEAAGKEVERLLGGIPVIKLDPENLHANEIGVAKVKEQLDPIEEVDCMIAVGSGTIHDLTRYNAYERKIPFISVPTAASVDGYVSTVAAMSWYGFKKSMIAESPILVVADSRIIT
;
A
#
# COMPACT_ATOMS: atom_id res chain seq x y z
N GLU A 1 -6.92 2.19 22.99
CA GLU A 1 -7.15 3.46 23.71
C GLU A 1 -7.29 4.69 22.81
N PHE A 2 -7.07 4.53 21.49
CA PHE A 2 -7.22 5.60 20.50
C PHE A 2 -8.46 5.46 19.64
N THR A 3 -9.33 4.49 19.94
CA THR A 3 -10.59 4.23 19.24
C THR A 3 -11.78 4.50 20.14
N GLY A 4 -12.91 4.85 19.55
CA GLY A 4 -14.18 5.08 20.25
C GLY A 4 -14.55 6.54 20.42
N LYS A 5 -15.54 6.81 21.26
CA LYS A 5 -16.09 8.16 21.49
C LYS A 5 -15.07 9.08 22.14
N CYS A 6 -14.76 10.15 21.46
CA CYS A 6 -13.82 11.19 21.91
C CYS A 6 -14.56 12.40 22.48
N SER A 7 -13.90 13.13 23.39
CA SER A 7 -14.39 14.42 23.89
C SER A 7 -14.58 15.49 22.79
N CYS A 8 -14.01 15.29 21.61
CA CYS A 8 -14.26 16.13 20.42
C CYS A 8 -15.63 15.91 19.77
N GLY A 9 -16.44 14.97 20.30
CA GLY A 9 -17.76 14.61 19.78
C GLY A 9 -17.78 13.63 18.60
N ARG A 10 -16.61 13.12 18.19
CA ARG A 10 -16.47 12.14 17.10
C ARG A 10 -16.15 10.77 17.65
N ASP A 11 -16.52 9.75 16.89
CA ASP A 11 -16.08 8.38 17.09
C ASP A 11 -14.81 8.15 16.23
N HIS A 12 -13.68 7.86 16.90
CA HIS A 12 -12.41 7.60 16.22
C HIS A 12 -12.25 6.11 16.03
N GLN A 13 -11.94 5.71 14.79
CA GLN A 13 -11.63 4.34 14.42
C GLN A 13 -10.22 4.29 13.80
N LEU A 14 -9.46 3.30 14.20
CA LEU A 14 -8.19 2.97 13.55
C LEU A 14 -8.45 1.84 12.55
N VAL A 15 -8.05 2.07 11.30
CA VAL A 15 -8.14 1.08 10.22
C VAL A 15 -6.92 0.18 10.23
N VAL A 16 -5.78 0.68 10.71
CA VAL A 16 -4.53 -0.09 10.78
C VAL A 16 -4.62 -1.11 11.91
N ASP A 17 -4.64 -2.39 11.56
CA ASP A 17 -4.69 -3.48 12.54
C ASP A 17 -3.32 -3.73 13.16
N ASP A 18 -2.25 -3.79 12.33
CA ASP A 18 -0.88 -4.07 12.77
C ASP A 18 0.16 -3.20 12.07
N VAL A 19 1.23 -2.87 12.83
CA VAL A 19 2.45 -2.25 12.31
C VAL A 19 3.63 -3.09 12.79
N ILE A 20 4.33 -3.72 11.83
CA ILE A 20 5.50 -4.55 12.09
C ILE A 20 6.72 -3.84 11.54
N LEU A 21 7.58 -3.39 12.44
CA LEU A 21 8.81 -2.69 12.12
C LEU A 21 9.98 -3.40 12.82
N GLU A 22 10.68 -4.20 12.07
CA GLU A 22 11.83 -4.96 12.58
C GLU A 22 12.73 -5.46 11.44
N GLU A 23 13.90 -5.92 11.77
CA GLU A 23 14.78 -6.59 10.81
C GLU A 23 14.20 -7.94 10.38
N GLY A 24 14.10 -8.14 9.06
CA GLY A 24 13.52 -9.36 8.49
C GLY A 24 12.00 -9.42 8.53
N ALA A 25 11.32 -8.31 8.79
CA ALA A 25 9.85 -8.24 8.83
C ALA A 25 9.19 -8.82 7.58
N LEU A 26 9.80 -8.58 6.41
CA LEU A 26 9.26 -9.04 5.13
C LEU A 26 9.09 -10.56 5.07
N LYS A 27 10.00 -11.32 5.67
CA LYS A 27 9.93 -12.80 5.71
C LYS A 27 8.74 -13.33 6.50
N LYS A 28 8.16 -12.50 7.37
CA LYS A 28 6.98 -12.88 8.17
C LYS A 28 5.66 -12.67 7.42
N LEU A 29 5.70 -11.99 6.26
CA LEU A 29 4.51 -11.63 5.51
C LEU A 29 3.58 -12.83 5.22
N PRO A 30 4.04 -14.00 4.74
CA PRO A 30 3.16 -15.15 4.50
C PRO A 30 2.46 -15.64 5.78
N ASP A 31 3.18 -15.70 6.88
CA ASP A 31 2.63 -16.15 8.18
C ASP A 31 1.59 -15.14 8.70
N ILE A 32 1.87 -13.84 8.59
CA ILE A 32 0.92 -12.79 8.98
C ILE A 32 -0.35 -12.89 8.14
N LEU A 33 -0.24 -13.02 6.82
CA LEU A 33 -1.39 -13.09 5.93
C LEU A 33 -2.19 -14.40 6.07
N SER A 34 -1.60 -15.43 6.69
CA SER A 34 -2.30 -16.69 6.97
C SER A 34 -3.23 -16.61 8.18
N ARG A 35 -3.14 -15.55 8.99
CA ARG A 35 -3.89 -15.37 10.25
C ARG A 35 -5.02 -14.37 10.10
N GLU A 36 -6.00 -14.44 10.99
CA GLU A 36 -6.98 -13.37 11.13
C GLU A 36 -6.32 -12.06 11.60
N PRO A 37 -6.79 -10.92 11.09
CA PRO A 37 -7.94 -10.72 10.20
C PRO A 37 -7.61 -10.79 8.70
N TYR A 38 -6.35 -11.12 8.32
CA TYR A 38 -5.84 -11.00 6.95
C TYR A 38 -6.14 -12.21 6.08
N ASN A 39 -6.36 -13.39 6.66
CA ASN A 39 -6.56 -14.66 5.96
C ASN A 39 -7.80 -14.72 5.06
N LYS A 40 -8.67 -13.73 5.14
CA LYS A 40 -9.83 -13.56 4.25
C LYS A 40 -9.48 -13.03 2.88
N TYR A 41 -8.34 -12.34 2.73
CA TYR A 41 -7.87 -11.80 1.45
C TYR A 41 -7.12 -12.89 0.67
N LYS A 42 -7.70 -13.30 -0.47
CA LYS A 42 -7.20 -14.41 -1.29
C LYS A 42 -6.64 -13.96 -2.64
N HIS A 43 -7.06 -12.78 -3.10
CA HIS A 43 -6.73 -12.24 -4.40
C HIS A 43 -5.92 -10.95 -4.26
N LEU A 44 -4.64 -11.15 -3.94
CA LEU A 44 -3.70 -10.06 -3.72
C LEU A 44 -3.11 -9.58 -5.04
N VAL A 45 -2.87 -8.28 -5.17
CA VAL A 45 -2.08 -7.68 -6.25
C VAL A 45 -1.05 -6.72 -5.67
N MET A 46 0.17 -6.81 -6.15
CA MET A 46 1.26 -5.92 -5.74
C MET A 46 1.42 -4.76 -6.72
N VAL A 47 1.66 -3.56 -6.21
CA VAL A 47 2.03 -2.37 -6.98
C VAL A 47 3.42 -1.93 -6.56
N CYS A 48 4.30 -1.75 -7.52
CA CYS A 48 5.68 -1.28 -7.35
C CYS A 48 6.16 -0.55 -8.60
N ASP A 49 7.33 0.04 -8.55
CA ASP A 49 8.10 0.43 -9.73
C ASP A 49 9.29 -0.51 -9.94
N ASP A 50 10.05 -0.34 -11.04
CA ASP A 50 11.21 -1.20 -11.33
C ASP A 50 12.26 -1.18 -10.21
N ASN A 51 12.51 -0.02 -9.60
CA ASN A 51 13.50 0.12 -8.53
C ASN A 51 13.03 -0.58 -7.25
N THR A 52 11.79 -0.36 -6.85
CA THR A 52 11.22 -0.94 -5.62
C THR A 52 10.90 -2.42 -5.78
N TYR A 53 10.65 -2.88 -7.01
CA TYR A 53 10.58 -4.30 -7.33
C TYR A 53 11.91 -5.00 -7.06
N GLU A 54 13.03 -4.42 -7.49
CA GLU A 54 14.38 -4.99 -7.20
C GLU A 54 14.70 -4.92 -5.70
N ALA A 55 14.31 -3.85 -5.01
CA ALA A 55 14.60 -3.65 -3.60
C ALA A 55 13.83 -4.62 -2.68
N ALA A 56 12.56 -4.88 -2.96
CA ALA A 56 11.69 -5.68 -2.10
C ALA A 56 10.62 -6.49 -2.87
N GLY A 57 10.14 -6.00 -4.01
CA GLY A 57 9.02 -6.58 -4.74
C GLY A 57 9.25 -8.03 -5.16
N LYS A 58 10.45 -8.36 -5.64
CA LYS A 58 10.86 -9.74 -5.97
C LYS A 58 10.68 -10.71 -4.79
N GLU A 59 11.08 -10.27 -3.60
CA GLU A 59 10.95 -11.11 -2.41
C GLU A 59 9.48 -11.26 -2.00
N VAL A 60 8.69 -10.18 -2.06
CA VAL A 60 7.24 -10.23 -1.80
C VAL A 60 6.55 -11.19 -2.75
N GLU A 61 6.79 -11.07 -4.06
CA GLU A 61 6.21 -11.95 -5.07
C GLU A 61 6.57 -13.42 -4.81
N ARG A 62 7.85 -13.71 -4.54
CA ARG A 62 8.32 -15.07 -4.22
C ARG A 62 7.68 -15.61 -2.95
N LEU A 63 7.60 -14.81 -1.89
CA LEU A 63 7.03 -15.20 -0.60
C LEU A 63 5.53 -15.50 -0.69
N LEU A 64 4.83 -14.80 -1.57
CA LEU A 64 3.37 -14.93 -1.75
C LEU A 64 2.98 -15.88 -2.91
N GLY A 65 3.94 -16.63 -3.45
CA GLY A 65 3.66 -17.68 -4.44
C GLY A 65 3.34 -17.18 -5.85
N GLY A 66 3.83 -15.99 -6.23
CA GLY A 66 3.66 -15.44 -7.58
C GLY A 66 2.33 -14.72 -7.78
N ILE A 67 2.01 -13.79 -6.90
CA ILE A 67 0.84 -12.91 -7.06
C ILE A 67 0.99 -11.97 -8.28
N PRO A 68 -0.12 -11.49 -8.88
CA PRO A 68 -0.06 -10.48 -9.92
C PRO A 68 0.70 -9.22 -9.48
N VAL A 69 1.53 -8.69 -10.37
CA VAL A 69 2.37 -7.51 -10.12
C VAL A 69 2.04 -6.41 -11.13
N ILE A 70 1.63 -5.26 -10.64
CA ILE A 70 1.54 -4.02 -11.39
C ILE A 70 2.88 -3.31 -11.22
N LYS A 71 3.69 -3.32 -12.27
CA LYS A 71 5.01 -2.74 -12.27
C LYS A 71 5.03 -1.48 -13.14
N LEU A 72 5.38 -0.37 -12.52
CA LEU A 72 5.39 0.95 -13.13
C LEU A 72 6.83 1.34 -13.52
N ASP A 73 6.95 2.02 -14.65
CA ASP A 73 8.22 2.65 -15.03
C ASP A 73 8.49 3.82 -14.07
N PRO A 74 9.63 3.84 -13.35
CA PRO A 74 9.97 4.91 -12.41
C PRO A 74 10.27 6.24 -13.10
N GLU A 75 10.53 6.24 -14.41
CA GLU A 75 10.84 7.45 -15.15
C GLU A 75 9.60 8.36 -15.24
N ASN A 76 9.70 9.54 -14.65
CA ASN A 76 8.61 10.52 -14.58
C ASN A 76 7.33 10.00 -13.89
N LEU A 77 7.49 9.03 -12.97
CA LEU A 77 6.36 8.54 -12.18
C LEU A 77 6.04 9.53 -11.05
N HIS A 78 4.83 10.02 -11.06
CA HIS A 78 4.31 10.94 -10.05
C HIS A 78 2.97 10.45 -9.50
N ALA A 79 2.69 10.80 -8.25
CA ALA A 79 1.36 10.63 -7.66
C ALA A 79 0.41 11.69 -8.25
N ASN A 80 -0.14 11.41 -9.42
CA ASN A 80 -1.04 12.27 -10.19
C ASN A 80 -2.08 11.44 -10.97
N GLU A 81 -2.96 12.13 -11.71
CA GLU A 81 -3.98 11.48 -12.54
C GLU A 81 -3.39 10.50 -13.56
N ILE A 82 -2.20 10.77 -14.09
CA ILE A 82 -1.53 9.90 -15.06
C ILE A 82 -1.03 8.63 -14.35
N GLY A 83 -0.40 8.78 -13.19
CA GLY A 83 0.05 7.64 -12.37
C GLY A 83 -1.12 6.76 -11.92
N VAL A 84 -2.23 7.37 -11.51
CA VAL A 84 -3.48 6.65 -11.16
C VAL A 84 -3.98 5.85 -12.36
N ALA A 85 -4.02 6.46 -13.55
CA ALA A 85 -4.48 5.80 -14.77
C ALA A 85 -3.58 4.60 -15.15
N LYS A 86 -2.24 4.74 -15.02
CA LYS A 86 -1.30 3.63 -15.27
C LYS A 86 -1.52 2.43 -14.35
N VAL A 87 -1.81 2.66 -13.07
CA VAL A 87 -2.16 1.57 -12.14
C VAL A 87 -3.49 0.95 -12.55
N LYS A 88 -4.50 1.79 -12.81
CA LYS A 88 -5.84 1.33 -13.18
C LYS A 88 -5.83 0.48 -14.46
N GLU A 89 -5.10 0.89 -15.48
CA GLU A 89 -4.98 0.17 -16.76
C GLU A 89 -4.46 -1.26 -16.58
N GLN A 90 -3.49 -1.47 -15.68
CA GLN A 90 -2.96 -2.80 -15.38
C GLN A 90 -3.83 -3.57 -14.38
N LEU A 91 -4.58 -2.87 -13.54
CA LEU A 91 -5.45 -3.46 -12.52
C LEU A 91 -6.78 -3.95 -13.09
N ASP A 92 -7.38 -3.22 -14.04
CA ASP A 92 -8.70 -3.50 -14.59
C ASP A 92 -8.82 -4.89 -15.27
N PRO A 93 -7.79 -5.43 -15.95
CA PRO A 93 -7.84 -6.78 -16.52
C PRO A 93 -7.76 -7.92 -15.49
N ILE A 94 -7.39 -7.64 -14.24
CA ILE A 94 -7.31 -8.65 -13.18
C ILE A 94 -8.71 -8.89 -12.63
N GLU A 95 -9.25 -10.09 -12.86
CA GLU A 95 -10.68 -10.40 -12.61
C GLU A 95 -11.06 -10.27 -11.12
N GLU A 96 -10.21 -10.79 -10.23
CA GLU A 96 -10.48 -10.79 -8.80
C GLU A 96 -9.32 -10.15 -8.04
N VAL A 97 -9.62 -9.05 -7.33
CA VAL A 97 -8.68 -8.39 -6.42
C VAL A 97 -9.45 -7.99 -5.17
N ASP A 98 -9.03 -8.48 -4.03
CA ASP A 98 -9.65 -8.19 -2.73
C ASP A 98 -8.74 -7.40 -1.77
N CYS A 99 -7.44 -7.29 -2.09
CA CYS A 99 -6.48 -6.47 -1.36
C CYS A 99 -5.28 -6.10 -2.25
N MET A 100 -4.80 -4.86 -2.14
CA MET A 100 -3.60 -4.40 -2.83
C MET A 100 -2.40 -4.38 -1.87
N ILE A 101 -1.18 -4.51 -2.40
CA ILE A 101 0.06 -4.37 -1.63
C ILE A 101 0.90 -3.28 -2.28
N ALA A 102 1.15 -2.19 -1.55
CA ALA A 102 2.07 -1.14 -1.97
C ALA A 102 3.51 -1.52 -1.57
N VAL A 103 4.37 -1.76 -2.53
CA VAL A 103 5.80 -2.01 -2.27
C VAL A 103 6.60 -0.85 -2.85
N GLY A 104 7.00 0.10 -2.00
CA GLY A 104 7.68 1.27 -2.53
C GLY A 104 7.80 2.47 -1.60
N SER A 105 8.08 3.61 -2.21
CA SER A 105 8.14 4.92 -1.57
C SER A 105 6.76 5.62 -1.58
N GLY A 106 6.71 6.90 -1.24
CA GLY A 106 5.47 7.68 -1.14
C GLY A 106 4.63 7.67 -2.39
N THR A 107 5.25 7.81 -3.56
CA THR A 107 4.52 7.80 -4.83
C THR A 107 3.77 6.49 -5.04
N ILE A 108 4.41 5.34 -4.82
CA ILE A 108 3.78 4.02 -4.94
C ILE A 108 2.66 3.88 -3.89
N HIS A 109 2.89 4.33 -2.66
CA HIS A 109 1.87 4.29 -1.61
C HIS A 109 0.65 5.14 -1.95
N ASP A 110 0.84 6.37 -2.40
CA ASP A 110 -0.26 7.26 -2.74
C ASP A 110 -1.07 6.74 -3.95
N LEU A 111 -0.40 6.23 -4.97
CA LEU A 111 -1.06 5.63 -6.13
C LEU A 111 -1.84 4.37 -5.76
N THR A 112 -1.24 3.48 -4.94
CA THR A 112 -1.91 2.25 -4.49
C THR A 112 -3.10 2.57 -3.59
N ARG A 113 -2.89 3.42 -2.58
CA ARG A 113 -3.91 3.86 -1.63
C ARG A 113 -5.13 4.43 -2.34
N TYR A 114 -4.91 5.34 -3.30
CA TYR A 114 -5.99 5.97 -4.03
C TYR A 114 -6.76 4.96 -4.90
N ASN A 115 -6.06 4.10 -5.65
CA ASN A 115 -6.70 3.08 -6.47
C ASN A 115 -7.47 2.03 -5.63
N ALA A 116 -6.92 1.63 -4.48
CA ALA A 116 -7.59 0.73 -3.54
C ALA A 116 -8.88 1.36 -2.99
N TYR A 117 -8.82 2.64 -2.59
CA TYR A 117 -9.96 3.39 -2.10
C TYR A 117 -11.08 3.50 -3.15
N GLU A 118 -10.75 3.86 -4.40
CA GLU A 118 -11.73 3.93 -5.49
C GLU A 118 -12.40 2.57 -5.76
N ARG A 119 -11.69 1.47 -5.53
CA ARG A 119 -12.23 0.11 -5.66
C ARG A 119 -12.91 -0.41 -4.39
N LYS A 120 -12.85 0.34 -3.29
CA LYS A 120 -13.40 -0.06 -1.98
C LYS A 120 -12.79 -1.36 -1.45
N ILE A 121 -11.51 -1.55 -1.69
CA ILE A 121 -10.72 -2.65 -1.15
C ILE A 121 -9.57 -2.11 -0.28
N PRO A 122 -9.11 -2.85 0.72
CA PRO A 122 -7.99 -2.43 1.56
C PRO A 122 -6.66 -2.57 0.83
N PHE A 123 -5.62 -1.98 1.44
CA PHE A 123 -4.26 -2.22 1.02
C PHE A 123 -3.31 -2.46 2.21
N ILE A 124 -2.18 -3.09 1.90
CA ILE A 124 -1.07 -3.38 2.81
C ILE A 124 0.12 -2.52 2.39
N SER A 125 0.80 -1.93 3.37
CA SER A 125 1.99 -1.11 3.15
C SER A 125 3.26 -1.92 3.38
N VAL A 126 4.14 -1.96 2.38
CA VAL A 126 5.52 -2.47 2.45
C VAL A 126 6.45 -1.34 2.02
N PRO A 127 6.83 -0.45 2.95
CA PRO A 127 7.65 0.72 2.64
C PRO A 127 9.09 0.32 2.32
N THR A 128 9.69 1.00 1.34
CA THR A 128 11.10 0.83 0.95
C THR A 128 11.97 2.03 1.26
N ALA A 129 11.40 3.13 1.73
CA ALA A 129 12.14 4.34 2.09
C ALA A 129 11.63 4.92 3.41
N ALA A 130 12.56 5.31 4.30
CA ALA A 130 12.23 5.90 5.60
C ALA A 130 11.73 7.36 5.49
N SER A 131 11.99 8.03 4.37
CA SER A 131 11.63 9.43 4.14
C SER A 131 10.13 9.69 3.96
N VAL A 132 9.32 8.65 3.89
CA VAL A 132 7.88 8.77 3.71
C VAL A 132 7.20 8.76 5.07
N ASP A 133 6.54 9.85 5.41
CA ASP A 133 5.77 10.01 6.65
C ASP A 133 4.30 9.60 6.53
N GLY A 134 3.87 9.23 5.33
CA GLY A 134 2.48 8.96 4.98
C GLY A 134 2.03 7.50 5.01
N TYR A 135 2.77 6.57 5.61
CA TYR A 135 2.43 5.12 5.56
C TYR A 135 1.04 4.80 6.09
N VAL A 136 0.63 5.45 7.15
CA VAL A 136 -0.68 5.26 7.82
C VAL A 136 -1.64 6.42 7.55
N SER A 137 -1.38 7.24 6.53
CA SER A 137 -2.23 8.36 6.16
C SER A 137 -3.59 7.91 5.66
N THR A 138 -4.62 8.70 5.96
CA THR A 138 -5.98 8.57 5.42
C THR A 138 -6.20 9.38 4.14
N VAL A 139 -5.13 10.01 3.62
CA VAL A 139 -5.15 10.78 2.39
C VAL A 139 -3.98 10.41 1.49
N ALA A 140 -4.17 10.51 0.20
CA ALA A 140 -3.12 10.42 -0.80
C ALA A 140 -2.70 11.84 -1.23
N ALA A 141 -1.40 12.14 -1.13
CA ALA A 141 -0.84 13.42 -1.54
C ALA A 141 -0.60 13.43 -3.05
N MET A 142 -1.51 14.05 -3.80
CA MET A 142 -1.52 14.01 -5.26
C MET A 142 -1.23 15.38 -5.88
N SER A 143 -0.65 15.37 -7.07
CA SER A 143 -0.63 16.50 -7.98
C SER A 143 -1.71 16.31 -9.05
N TRP A 144 -2.91 16.86 -8.84
CA TRP A 144 -4.05 16.62 -9.71
C TRP A 144 -4.23 17.77 -10.69
N TYR A 145 -4.01 17.49 -11.97
CA TYR A 145 -4.00 18.50 -13.04
C TYR A 145 -3.12 19.73 -12.71
N GLY A 146 -1.92 19.47 -12.18
CA GLY A 146 -0.95 20.50 -11.81
C GLY A 146 -1.15 21.16 -10.44
N PHE A 147 -2.21 20.80 -9.71
CA PHE A 147 -2.49 21.33 -8.37
C PHE A 147 -2.24 20.28 -7.30
N LYS A 148 -1.53 20.66 -6.23
CA LYS A 148 -1.38 19.80 -5.05
C LYS A 148 -2.73 19.62 -4.35
N LYS A 149 -3.15 18.38 -4.18
CA LYS A 149 -4.40 17.99 -3.49
C LYS A 149 -4.16 16.82 -2.54
N SER A 150 -4.77 16.88 -1.38
CA SER A 150 -4.93 15.72 -0.50
C SER A 150 -6.22 15.00 -0.88
N MET A 151 -6.09 13.90 -1.59
CA MET A 151 -7.24 13.08 -2.01
C MET A 151 -7.67 12.20 -0.85
N ILE A 152 -8.96 12.17 -0.55
CA ILE A 152 -9.52 11.29 0.48
C ILE A 152 -9.24 9.83 0.09
N ALA A 153 -8.77 9.07 1.05
CA ALA A 153 -8.47 7.65 0.90
C ALA A 153 -8.55 6.98 2.29
N GLU A 154 -7.98 5.79 2.43
CA GLU A 154 -7.92 5.07 3.70
C GLU A 154 -6.49 4.70 4.07
N SER A 155 -6.25 4.49 5.37
CA SER A 155 -4.99 3.93 5.87
C SER A 155 -4.84 2.47 5.44
N PRO A 156 -3.61 1.95 5.35
CA PRO A 156 -3.41 0.52 5.16
C PRO A 156 -3.97 -0.27 6.35
N ILE A 157 -4.39 -1.49 6.12
CA ILE A 157 -4.79 -2.40 7.20
C ILE A 157 -3.60 -3.00 7.93
N LEU A 158 -2.44 -3.07 7.26
CA LEU A 158 -1.20 -3.67 7.76
C LEU A 158 0.00 -2.89 7.21
N VAL A 159 1.00 -2.64 8.06
CA VAL A 159 2.31 -2.12 7.65
C VAL A 159 3.38 -3.16 7.97
N VAL A 160 4.16 -3.57 6.98
CA VAL A 160 5.31 -4.48 7.15
C VAL A 160 6.57 -3.76 6.68
N ALA A 161 7.29 -3.20 7.64
CA ALA A 161 8.47 -2.38 7.42
C ALA A 161 9.73 -3.16 7.83
N ASP A 162 10.51 -3.61 6.85
CA ASP A 162 11.77 -4.31 7.09
C ASP A 162 12.91 -3.29 7.18
N SER A 163 13.53 -3.18 8.36
CA SER A 163 14.58 -2.19 8.61
C SER A 163 15.86 -2.41 7.77
N ARG A 164 16.01 -3.55 7.13
CA ARG A 164 17.12 -3.80 6.17
C ARG A 164 16.85 -3.20 4.80
N ILE A 165 15.59 -2.90 4.49
CA ILE A 165 15.17 -2.38 3.18
C ILE A 165 14.97 -0.87 3.25
N ILE A 166 14.46 -0.40 4.39
CA ILE A 166 14.22 1.02 4.62
C ILE A 166 15.55 1.72 4.92
N THR A 167 16.16 2.32 3.93
CA THR A 167 17.42 3.06 4.05
C THR A 167 17.28 4.50 3.60
#